data_24d27495e92218b1c87b8143ef143bd4
#
_entry.id   24d27495e92218b1c87b8143ef143bd4
#
_cell.length_a   1.000
_cell.length_b   1.000
_cell.length_c   1.000
_cell.angle_alpha   90.00
_cell.angle_beta   90.00
_cell.angle_gamma   90.00
#
_symmetry.space_group_name_H-M   'P 1'
#
loop_
_entity.id
_entity.type
_entity.pdbx_description
1 polymer ?
#
loop_
_entity_poly.entity_id
_entity_poly.type
_entity_poly.pdbx_seq_one_letter_code
_entity_poly.pdbx_strand_id
1 'polypeptide(L)'
;MNENQRLKKLMDLLGFKSQKDFAVALNIKQGSLSDILRERIKVSNAIKDKLELKFDVNLIWLENGTGEPFFKKKPGVSESKEGVPYFDMSLSDAKDLILQEDRAEYLVNYLPFNDCTAYLPVYGDSMYPKYAAGEIIAIKEIINLEILQWGEAYVVMTDEESNSLRTIKLIFQHPDHSKLILRSSNPNFTGDTVISKKNIESLYIIKGKITRNII
;
A
#
# COMPACT_ATOMS: atom_id res chain seq x y z
N MET A 1 3.56 39.32 -1.03
CA MET A 1 3.37 38.66 -2.35
C MET A 1 1.87 38.61 -2.65
N ASN A 2 1.47 38.98 -3.88
CA ASN A 2 0.12 38.81 -4.35
C ASN A 2 -0.09 37.39 -4.92
N GLU A 3 -1.33 37.07 -5.32
CA GLU A 3 -1.68 35.74 -5.84
C GLU A 3 -0.88 35.34 -7.09
N ASN A 4 -0.68 36.24 -8.02
CA ASN A 4 0.07 36.01 -9.26
C ASN A 4 1.55 35.73 -8.99
N GLN A 5 2.14 36.45 -8.03
CA GLN A 5 3.52 36.23 -7.59
C GLN A 5 3.68 34.88 -6.89
N ARG A 6 2.66 34.47 -6.13
CA ARG A 6 2.63 33.12 -5.52
C ARG A 6 2.50 32.04 -6.59
N LEU A 7 1.70 32.24 -7.65
CA LEU A 7 1.66 31.31 -8.78
C LEU A 7 3.02 31.18 -9.48
N LYS A 8 3.75 32.28 -9.65
CA LYS A 8 5.13 32.23 -10.18
C LYS A 8 6.04 31.41 -9.29
N LYS A 9 5.98 31.63 -7.97
CA LYS A 9 6.74 30.82 -6.99
C LYS A 9 6.35 29.34 -7.03
N LEU A 10 5.08 29.00 -7.24
CA LEU A 10 4.64 27.61 -7.41
C LEU A 10 5.27 26.94 -8.63
N MET A 11 5.36 27.65 -9.76
CA MET A 11 6.03 27.14 -10.96
C MET A 11 7.47 26.71 -10.65
N ASP A 12 8.21 27.55 -9.89
CA ASP A 12 9.58 27.25 -9.48
C ASP A 12 9.65 26.08 -8.48
N LEU A 13 8.75 26.07 -7.48
CA LEU A 13 8.67 24.98 -6.48
C LEU A 13 8.29 23.63 -7.08
N LEU A 14 7.49 23.62 -8.14
CA LEU A 14 7.12 22.41 -8.90
C LEU A 14 8.19 21.99 -9.92
N GLY A 15 9.30 22.72 -10.02
CA GLY A 15 10.44 22.38 -10.87
C GLY A 15 10.25 22.67 -12.36
N PHE A 16 9.23 23.43 -12.75
CA PHE A 16 9.03 23.80 -14.15
C PHE A 16 10.02 24.87 -14.60
N LYS A 17 10.88 24.51 -15.59
CA LYS A 17 11.90 25.39 -16.13
C LYS A 17 11.36 26.39 -17.18
N SER A 18 10.18 26.11 -17.75
CA SER A 18 9.58 26.98 -18.75
C SER A 18 8.09 27.22 -18.51
N GLN A 19 7.61 28.44 -18.84
CA GLN A 19 6.18 28.76 -18.80
C GLN A 19 5.35 27.89 -19.76
N LYS A 20 5.97 27.43 -20.86
CA LYS A 20 5.31 26.54 -21.83
C LYS A 20 4.99 25.20 -21.19
N ASP A 21 5.94 24.59 -20.51
CA ASP A 21 5.76 23.27 -19.88
C ASP A 21 4.72 23.34 -18.74
N PHE A 22 4.78 24.42 -17.96
CA PHE A 22 3.78 24.64 -16.91
C PHE A 22 2.37 24.88 -17.45
N ALA A 23 2.24 25.63 -18.57
CA ALA A 23 0.95 25.81 -19.24
C ALA A 23 0.39 24.50 -19.79
N VAL A 24 1.24 23.67 -20.40
CA VAL A 24 0.86 22.32 -20.88
C VAL A 24 0.42 21.44 -19.70
N ALA A 25 1.16 21.40 -18.61
CA ALA A 25 0.82 20.65 -17.42
C ALA A 25 -0.53 21.07 -16.82
N LEU A 26 -0.86 22.37 -16.85
CA LEU A 26 -2.16 22.89 -16.42
C LEU A 26 -3.25 22.78 -17.48
N ASN A 27 -2.93 22.30 -18.68
CA ASN A 27 -3.86 22.28 -19.81
C ASN A 27 -4.51 23.66 -20.06
N ILE A 28 -3.68 24.70 -20.22
CA ILE A 28 -4.07 26.07 -20.53
C ILE A 28 -3.19 26.63 -21.66
N LYS A 29 -3.66 27.72 -22.29
CA LYS A 29 -2.87 28.43 -23.31
C LYS A 29 -1.69 29.14 -22.65
N GLN A 30 -0.49 29.04 -23.25
CA GLN A 30 0.72 29.71 -22.75
C GLN A 30 0.54 31.23 -22.62
N GLY A 31 -0.17 31.87 -23.58
CA GLY A 31 -0.46 33.31 -23.52
C GLY A 31 -1.23 33.67 -22.26
N SER A 32 -2.26 32.90 -21.89
CA SER A 32 -3.04 33.15 -20.66
C SER A 32 -2.17 33.04 -19.40
N LEU A 33 -1.29 32.02 -19.34
CA LEU A 33 -0.35 31.91 -18.23
C LEU A 33 0.63 33.08 -18.18
N SER A 34 1.15 33.51 -19.33
CA SER A 34 2.07 34.65 -19.42
C SER A 34 1.42 35.97 -18.91
N ASP A 35 0.15 36.17 -19.25
CA ASP A 35 -0.57 37.39 -18.78
C ASP A 35 -0.83 37.35 -17.27
N ILE A 36 -1.09 36.17 -16.71
CA ILE A 36 -1.18 36.00 -15.25
C ILE A 36 0.16 36.26 -14.58
N LEU A 37 1.24 35.65 -15.07
CA LEU A 37 2.58 35.80 -14.47
C LEU A 37 3.14 37.23 -14.59
N ARG A 38 2.62 38.02 -15.56
CA ARG A 38 2.88 39.47 -15.71
C ARG A 38 1.91 40.35 -14.95
N GLU A 39 1.04 39.74 -14.14
CA GLU A 39 0.04 40.45 -13.32
C GLU A 39 -0.99 41.26 -14.12
N ARG A 40 -1.19 40.95 -15.41
CA ARG A 40 -2.17 41.61 -16.28
C ARG A 40 -3.60 41.16 -16.03
N ILE A 41 -3.74 39.88 -15.66
CA ILE A 41 -5.03 39.24 -15.31
C ILE A 41 -4.90 38.44 -14.03
N LYS A 42 -6.00 38.24 -13.31
CA LYS A 42 -6.05 37.43 -12.08
C LYS A 42 -6.02 35.96 -12.39
N VAL A 43 -5.62 35.15 -11.41
CA VAL A 43 -5.74 33.68 -11.49
C VAL A 43 -7.23 33.29 -11.43
N SER A 44 -7.73 32.63 -12.47
CA SER A 44 -9.14 32.22 -12.55
C SER A 44 -9.38 30.96 -11.67
N ASN A 45 -10.64 30.78 -11.22
CA ASN A 45 -11.02 29.60 -10.44
C ASN A 45 -10.70 28.29 -11.17
N ALA A 46 -10.94 28.24 -12.50
CA ALA A 46 -10.58 27.07 -13.30
C ALA A 46 -9.09 26.73 -13.29
N ILE A 47 -8.20 27.72 -13.10
CA ILE A 47 -6.77 27.46 -12.94
C ILE A 47 -6.46 27.02 -11.51
N LYS A 48 -7.11 27.59 -10.50
CA LYS A 48 -7.02 27.19 -9.11
C LYS A 48 -7.42 25.73 -8.92
N ASP A 49 -8.56 25.32 -9.46
CA ASP A 49 -9.05 23.93 -9.42
C ASP A 49 -8.04 22.97 -10.05
N LYS A 50 -7.40 23.36 -11.16
CA LYS A 50 -6.36 22.54 -11.80
C LYS A 50 -5.08 22.47 -10.98
N LEU A 51 -4.70 23.54 -10.28
CA LEU A 51 -3.54 23.56 -9.39
C LEU A 51 -3.76 22.66 -8.17
N GLU A 52 -4.93 22.73 -7.56
CA GLU A 52 -5.31 21.88 -6.44
C GLU A 52 -5.35 20.40 -6.88
N LEU A 53 -6.11 20.09 -7.96
CA LEU A 53 -6.31 18.71 -8.41
C LEU A 53 -5.04 18.02 -8.92
N LYS A 54 -4.15 18.75 -9.62
CA LYS A 54 -2.97 18.14 -10.26
C LYS A 54 -1.71 18.19 -9.41
N PHE A 55 -1.61 19.17 -8.52
CA PHE A 55 -0.36 19.45 -7.80
C PHE A 55 -0.54 19.58 -6.28
N ASP A 56 -1.73 19.26 -5.75
CA ASP A 56 -2.05 19.37 -4.32
C ASP A 56 -1.76 20.76 -3.73
N VAL A 57 -1.97 21.80 -4.52
CA VAL A 57 -1.71 23.17 -4.11
C VAL A 57 -2.75 23.63 -3.08
N ASN A 58 -2.27 24.18 -1.98
CA ASN A 58 -3.13 24.81 -0.97
C ASN A 58 -3.66 26.15 -1.49
N LEU A 59 -4.94 26.20 -1.85
CA LEU A 59 -5.56 27.41 -2.39
C LEU A 59 -5.60 28.55 -1.38
N ILE A 60 -5.71 28.27 -0.08
CA ILE A 60 -5.65 29.31 0.97
C ILE A 60 -4.27 29.99 0.94
N TRP A 61 -3.21 29.22 0.76
CA TRP A 61 -1.88 29.81 0.58
C TRP A 61 -1.77 30.58 -0.74
N LEU A 62 -2.30 30.04 -1.83
CA LEU A 62 -2.25 30.74 -3.13
C LEU A 62 -2.99 32.09 -3.07
N GLU A 63 -4.15 32.14 -2.45
CA GLU A 63 -5.00 33.34 -2.37
C GLU A 63 -4.52 34.35 -1.33
N ASN A 64 -4.17 33.89 -0.14
CA ASN A 64 -3.93 34.74 1.02
C ASN A 64 -2.49 34.72 1.52
N GLY A 65 -1.70 33.73 1.12
CA GLY A 65 -0.33 33.53 1.60
C GLY A 65 -0.25 32.86 2.97
N THR A 66 -1.38 32.34 3.49
CA THR A 66 -1.43 31.69 4.81
C THR A 66 -1.18 30.19 4.69
N GLY A 67 -0.33 29.64 5.52
CA GLY A 67 0.03 28.22 5.52
C GLY A 67 1.16 27.87 4.56
N GLU A 68 1.27 26.60 4.19
CA GLU A 68 2.26 26.10 3.26
C GLU A 68 1.72 26.05 1.82
N PRO A 69 2.58 26.15 0.79
CA PRO A 69 2.18 26.13 -0.63
C PRO A 69 1.42 24.88 -1.05
N PHE A 70 1.76 23.75 -0.45
CA PHE A 70 1.15 22.45 -0.71
C PHE A 70 0.51 21.93 0.56
N PHE A 71 -0.57 21.17 0.41
CA PHE A 71 -1.07 20.41 1.55
C PHE A 71 0.04 19.49 2.05
N LYS A 72 0.37 19.54 3.35
CA LYS A 72 1.27 18.55 3.93
C LYS A 72 0.65 17.18 3.70
N LYS A 73 1.26 16.37 2.83
CA LYS A 73 0.94 14.93 2.81
C LYS A 73 1.09 14.44 4.24
N LYS A 74 0.01 13.92 4.84
CA LYS A 74 0.11 13.29 6.16
C LYS A 74 1.24 12.28 6.06
N PRO A 75 2.21 12.24 7.00
CA PRO A 75 3.28 11.27 6.95
C PRO A 75 2.65 9.87 6.92
N GLY A 76 2.85 9.13 5.84
CA GLY A 76 2.25 7.81 5.60
C GLY A 76 1.41 7.67 4.33
N VAL A 77 1.13 8.75 3.60
CA VAL A 77 0.56 8.65 2.24
C VAL A 77 1.74 8.81 1.27
N SER A 78 2.47 7.72 1.02
CA SER A 78 3.26 7.58 -0.21
C SER A 78 2.33 7.83 -1.40
N GLU A 79 2.85 8.17 -2.58
CA GLU A 79 2.11 8.08 -3.84
C GLU A 79 1.57 6.67 -3.93
N SER A 80 0.43 6.47 -3.30
CA SER A 80 -0.14 5.18 -3.07
C SER A 80 -0.77 4.76 -4.37
N LYS A 81 -0.35 3.62 -4.88
CA LYS A 81 -1.31 2.66 -5.37
C LYS A 81 -2.66 2.97 -4.73
N GLU A 82 -3.70 3.15 -5.52
CA GLU A 82 -5.04 3.51 -5.00
C GLU A 82 -5.66 2.38 -4.16
N GLY A 83 -4.85 1.65 -3.39
CA GLY A 83 -5.24 0.58 -2.49
C GLY A 83 -4.26 -0.58 -2.46
N VAL A 84 -4.57 -1.55 -1.61
CA VAL A 84 -3.86 -2.82 -1.46
C VAL A 84 -4.57 -3.87 -2.32
N PRO A 85 -3.87 -4.64 -3.17
CA PRO A 85 -4.48 -5.59 -4.08
C PRO A 85 -5.15 -6.75 -3.33
N TYR A 86 -6.35 -7.11 -3.77
CA TYR A 86 -7.04 -8.33 -3.37
C TYR A 86 -6.90 -9.38 -4.46
N PHE A 87 -6.53 -10.59 -4.08
CA PHE A 87 -6.39 -11.74 -4.95
C PHE A 87 -7.35 -12.84 -4.51
N ASP A 88 -8.32 -13.20 -5.36
CA ASP A 88 -9.24 -14.33 -5.11
C ASP A 88 -8.60 -15.63 -5.58
N MET A 89 -7.57 -16.07 -4.87
CA MET A 89 -6.88 -17.32 -5.18
C MET A 89 -6.53 -18.08 -3.90
N SER A 90 -6.48 -19.41 -3.98
CA SER A 90 -5.95 -20.21 -2.88
C SER A 90 -4.44 -20.06 -2.80
N LEU A 91 -3.87 -20.21 -1.60
CA LEU A 91 -2.41 -20.18 -1.41
C LEU A 91 -1.70 -21.28 -2.20
N SER A 92 -2.38 -22.41 -2.46
CA SER A 92 -1.85 -23.52 -3.27
C SER A 92 -1.68 -23.16 -4.75
N ASP A 93 -2.51 -22.26 -5.26
CA ASP A 93 -2.46 -21.82 -6.66
C ASP A 93 -1.49 -20.65 -6.88
N ALA A 94 -1.03 -20.07 -5.79
CA ALA A 94 -0.07 -18.98 -5.79
C ALA A 94 1.36 -19.49 -6.02
N LYS A 95 1.63 -20.02 -7.23
CA LYS A 95 2.99 -20.48 -7.61
C LYS A 95 4.02 -19.35 -7.64
N ASP A 96 3.56 -18.14 -7.92
CA ASP A 96 4.32 -16.91 -7.83
C ASP A 96 3.41 -15.84 -7.23
N LEU A 97 3.30 -15.81 -5.90
CA LEU A 97 2.82 -14.63 -5.20
C LEU A 97 3.89 -13.50 -5.26
N ILE A 98 4.57 -13.40 -6.37
CA ILE A 98 5.03 -12.11 -6.85
C ILE A 98 3.74 -11.41 -7.25
N LEU A 99 3.26 -10.63 -6.32
CA LEU A 99 2.03 -9.87 -6.34
C LEU A 99 2.09 -8.91 -7.52
N GLN A 100 1.83 -9.45 -8.70
CA GLN A 100 1.68 -8.67 -9.93
C GLN A 100 0.33 -7.99 -9.81
N GLU A 101 0.32 -6.69 -9.63
CA GLU A 101 -0.90 -5.87 -9.52
C GLU A 101 -1.89 -6.10 -10.64
N ASP A 102 -1.41 -6.48 -11.82
CA ASP A 102 -2.19 -6.82 -13.01
C ASP A 102 -3.06 -8.08 -12.83
N ARG A 103 -2.83 -8.89 -11.79
CA ARG A 103 -3.65 -10.07 -11.44
C ARG A 103 -4.58 -9.84 -10.27
N ALA A 104 -4.60 -8.63 -9.69
CA ALA A 104 -5.53 -8.30 -8.63
C ALA A 104 -6.96 -8.22 -9.16
N GLU A 105 -7.92 -8.81 -8.46
CA GLU A 105 -9.34 -8.67 -8.78
C GLU A 105 -9.81 -7.22 -8.61
N TYR A 106 -9.35 -6.58 -7.52
CA TYR A 106 -9.60 -5.16 -7.22
C TYR A 106 -8.62 -4.65 -6.18
N LEU A 107 -8.60 -3.33 -6.00
CA LEU A 107 -7.81 -2.66 -4.98
C LEU A 107 -8.69 -2.30 -3.78
N VAL A 108 -8.20 -2.54 -2.57
CA VAL A 108 -8.88 -2.21 -1.31
C VAL A 108 -8.17 -1.01 -0.68
N ASN A 109 -8.89 0.09 -0.53
CA ASN A 109 -8.39 1.26 0.18
C ASN A 109 -9.01 1.32 1.58
N TYR A 110 -8.28 0.80 2.57
CA TYR A 110 -8.64 0.87 3.98
C TYR A 110 -7.44 1.33 4.79
N LEU A 111 -7.50 2.57 5.26
CA LEU A 111 -6.37 3.29 5.84
C LEU A 111 -5.55 2.50 6.87
N PRO A 112 -6.15 1.73 7.82
CA PRO A 112 -5.39 0.93 8.78
C PRO A 112 -4.54 -0.19 8.15
N PHE A 113 -4.84 -0.62 6.92
CA PHE A 113 -4.15 -1.70 6.21
C PHE A 113 -3.51 -1.27 4.89
N ASN A 114 -3.43 0.04 4.62
CA ASN A 114 -2.79 0.53 3.39
C ASN A 114 -1.26 0.32 3.38
N ASP A 115 -0.67 -0.09 4.50
CA ASP A 115 0.72 -0.53 4.60
C ASP A 115 0.90 -2.05 4.38
N CYS A 116 -0.18 -2.78 4.12
CA CYS A 116 -0.17 -4.20 3.79
C CYS A 116 0.26 -4.44 2.35
N THR A 117 0.68 -5.67 2.07
CA THR A 117 1.13 -6.09 0.75
C THR A 117 -0.03 -6.59 -0.09
N ALA A 118 -0.98 -7.31 0.52
CA ALA A 118 -2.13 -7.89 -0.18
C ALA A 118 -3.27 -8.26 0.77
N TYR A 119 -4.44 -8.52 0.16
CA TYR A 119 -5.56 -9.22 0.77
C TYR A 119 -5.75 -10.57 0.10
N LEU A 120 -5.95 -11.62 0.90
CA LEU A 120 -6.16 -13.00 0.44
C LEU A 120 -7.32 -13.64 1.20
N PRO A 121 -8.11 -14.52 0.56
CA PRO A 121 -9.07 -15.34 1.26
C PRO A 121 -8.40 -16.47 2.04
N VAL A 122 -9.01 -16.85 3.15
CA VAL A 122 -8.59 -18.00 3.96
C VAL A 122 -9.27 -19.26 3.43
N TYR A 123 -8.49 -20.30 3.17
CA TYR A 123 -8.98 -21.63 2.79
C TYR A 123 -8.57 -22.66 3.84
N GLY A 124 -9.49 -23.63 4.06
CA GLY A 124 -9.28 -24.72 5.01
C GLY A 124 -9.44 -24.30 6.47
N ASP A 125 -9.37 -25.29 7.36
CA ASP A 125 -9.76 -25.17 8.77
C ASP A 125 -8.59 -25.22 9.75
N SER A 126 -7.34 -25.31 9.26
CA SER A 126 -6.18 -25.48 10.14
C SER A 126 -5.96 -24.32 11.11
N MET A 127 -6.53 -23.17 10.79
CA MET A 127 -6.40 -21.93 11.60
C MET A 127 -7.69 -21.53 12.32
N TYR A 128 -8.76 -22.35 12.23
CA TYR A 128 -10.00 -22.14 12.98
C TYR A 128 -9.75 -22.26 14.50
N PRO A 129 -10.38 -21.47 15.39
CA PRO A 129 -11.32 -20.39 15.08
C PRO A 129 -10.65 -19.02 14.84
N LYS A 130 -9.33 -18.93 14.97
CA LYS A 130 -8.61 -17.64 14.82
C LYS A 130 -8.81 -17.04 13.42
N TYR A 131 -8.75 -17.91 12.39
CA TYR A 131 -9.06 -17.58 11.00
C TYR A 131 -9.93 -18.68 10.41
N ALA A 132 -11.15 -18.34 9.99
CA ALA A 132 -12.10 -19.26 9.40
C ALA A 132 -12.04 -19.24 7.88
N ALA A 133 -12.39 -20.38 7.23
CA ALA A 133 -12.53 -20.42 5.79
C ALA A 133 -13.54 -19.37 5.29
N GLY A 134 -13.22 -18.66 4.22
CA GLY A 134 -14.02 -17.57 3.65
C GLY A 134 -13.80 -16.19 4.28
N GLU A 135 -13.04 -16.07 5.37
CA GLU A 135 -12.56 -14.77 5.83
C GLU A 135 -11.47 -14.25 4.88
N ILE A 136 -11.28 -12.92 4.85
CA ILE A 136 -10.23 -12.25 4.08
C ILE A 136 -9.18 -11.76 5.06
N ILE A 137 -7.91 -12.04 4.81
CA ILE A 137 -6.78 -11.57 5.62
C ILE A 137 -5.99 -10.48 4.89
N ALA A 138 -5.56 -9.47 5.64
CA ALA A 138 -4.60 -8.47 5.19
C ALA A 138 -3.19 -8.91 5.61
N ILE A 139 -2.28 -9.06 4.66
CA ILE A 139 -0.94 -9.58 4.87
C ILE A 139 0.13 -8.53 4.55
N LYS A 140 1.22 -8.53 5.31
CA LYS A 140 2.38 -7.67 5.10
C LYS A 140 3.64 -8.51 5.01
N GLU A 141 4.43 -8.27 3.96
CA GLU A 141 5.69 -8.97 3.73
C GLU A 141 6.70 -8.74 4.86
N ILE A 142 7.40 -9.81 5.24
CA ILE A 142 8.51 -9.80 6.19
C ILE A 142 9.82 -9.95 5.41
N ILE A 143 10.60 -8.88 5.41
CA ILE A 143 11.89 -8.84 4.70
C ILE A 143 13.00 -9.46 5.58
N ASN A 144 12.93 -9.30 6.90
CA ASN A 144 13.95 -9.78 7.83
C ASN A 144 13.43 -10.92 8.70
N LEU A 145 13.86 -12.15 8.39
CA LEU A 145 13.47 -13.37 9.10
C LEU A 145 14.07 -13.50 10.52
N GLU A 146 14.97 -12.60 10.92
CA GLU A 146 15.53 -12.59 12.28
C GLU A 146 14.65 -11.84 13.26
N ILE A 147 13.72 -11.01 12.74
CA ILE A 147 12.82 -10.19 13.56
C ILE A 147 11.38 -10.66 13.33
N LEU A 148 10.95 -11.67 14.09
CA LEU A 148 9.61 -12.25 14.00
C LEU A 148 8.83 -12.05 15.31
N GLN A 149 7.51 -11.92 15.19
CA GLN A 149 6.59 -11.90 16.32
C GLN A 149 6.13 -13.35 16.60
N TRP A 150 6.65 -13.93 17.67
CA TRP A 150 6.36 -15.32 18.04
C TRP A 150 4.91 -15.51 18.49
N GLY A 151 4.28 -16.60 18.07
CA GLY A 151 2.88 -16.90 18.36
C GLY A 151 1.88 -16.19 17.44
N GLU A 152 2.32 -15.31 16.55
CA GLU A 152 1.48 -14.67 15.57
C GLU A 152 1.31 -15.54 14.31
N ALA A 153 0.26 -15.22 13.54
CA ALA A 153 -0.07 -15.94 12.32
C ALA A 153 0.64 -15.34 11.10
N TYR A 154 1.18 -16.23 10.28
CA TYR A 154 1.90 -15.89 9.06
C TYR A 154 1.41 -16.72 7.89
N VAL A 155 1.43 -16.13 6.70
CA VAL A 155 1.44 -16.87 5.43
C VAL A 155 2.88 -17.26 5.16
N VAL A 156 3.12 -18.56 5.01
CA VAL A 156 4.46 -19.15 4.80
C VAL A 156 4.50 -19.80 3.43
N MET A 157 5.51 -19.45 2.65
CA MET A 157 5.80 -20.03 1.36
C MET A 157 7.23 -20.55 1.35
N THR A 158 7.41 -21.79 0.95
CA THR A 158 8.72 -22.44 0.93
C THR A 158 9.09 -22.89 -0.48
N ASP A 159 10.38 -23.13 -0.65
CA ASP A 159 10.99 -23.69 -1.86
C ASP A 159 10.62 -25.17 -2.11
N GLU A 160 11.11 -25.70 -3.22
CA GLU A 160 10.92 -27.11 -3.61
C GLU A 160 11.58 -28.08 -2.62
N GLU A 161 12.67 -27.71 -1.95
CA GLU A 161 13.32 -28.54 -0.92
C GLU A 161 12.39 -28.78 0.28
N SER A 162 11.48 -27.87 0.55
CA SER A 162 10.42 -27.97 1.57
C SER A 162 9.03 -28.23 0.95
N ASN A 163 9.00 -28.96 -0.17
CA ASN A 163 7.78 -29.38 -0.88
C ASN A 163 6.89 -28.21 -1.35
N SER A 164 7.44 -27.05 -1.62
CA SER A 164 6.69 -25.85 -2.04
C SER A 164 5.48 -25.58 -1.13
N LEU A 165 5.67 -25.72 0.18
CA LEU A 165 4.59 -25.57 1.16
C LEU A 165 4.02 -24.16 1.09
N ARG A 166 2.69 -24.04 0.99
CA ARG A 166 1.93 -22.79 0.99
C ARG A 166 0.87 -22.90 2.09
N THR A 167 1.02 -22.15 3.18
CA THR A 167 0.16 -22.36 4.35
C THR A 167 0.03 -21.13 5.23
N ILE A 168 -1.04 -21.10 6.04
CA ILE A 168 -1.18 -20.15 7.16
C ILE A 168 -0.89 -20.93 8.44
N LYS A 169 0.05 -20.46 9.25
CA LYS A 169 0.40 -21.08 10.55
C LYS A 169 0.79 -20.01 11.56
N LEU A 170 0.68 -20.37 12.84
CA LEU A 170 1.36 -19.66 13.93
C LEU A 170 2.84 -20.01 13.88
N ILE A 171 3.71 -19.00 14.01
CA ILE A 171 5.17 -19.23 14.05
C ILE A 171 5.68 -19.14 15.49
N PHE A 172 6.43 -20.15 15.89
CA PHE A 172 7.11 -20.19 17.18
C PHE A 172 8.61 -20.34 16.99
N GLN A 173 9.35 -19.87 17.99
CA GLN A 173 10.81 -20.00 18.02
C GLN A 173 11.20 -21.47 18.21
N HIS A 174 12.15 -21.93 17.39
CA HIS A 174 12.80 -23.22 17.57
C HIS A 174 14.10 -23.03 18.38
N PRO A 175 14.53 -24.01 19.24
CA PRO A 175 15.83 -23.95 19.94
C PRO A 175 17.03 -23.74 19.01
N ASP A 176 16.99 -24.35 17.82
CA ASP A 176 17.91 -24.05 16.72
C ASP A 176 17.38 -22.80 15.99
N HIS A 177 18.09 -21.67 16.14
CA HIS A 177 17.70 -20.38 15.57
C HIS A 177 17.65 -20.34 14.04
N SER A 178 18.22 -21.34 13.35
CA SER A 178 18.12 -21.49 11.90
C SER A 178 16.78 -22.08 11.45
N LYS A 179 15.91 -22.48 12.38
CA LYS A 179 14.63 -23.15 12.13
C LYS A 179 13.45 -22.39 12.76
N LEU A 180 12.26 -22.71 12.26
CA LEU A 180 10.97 -22.21 12.77
C LEU A 180 10.04 -23.39 13.05
N ILE A 181 9.19 -23.22 14.05
CA ILE A 181 8.08 -24.14 14.36
C ILE A 181 6.80 -23.53 13.79
N LEU A 182 6.14 -24.27 12.92
CA LEU A 182 4.82 -23.91 12.37
C LEU A 182 3.75 -24.73 13.07
N ARG A 183 2.74 -24.07 13.64
CA ARG A 183 1.65 -24.70 14.38
C ARG A 183 0.29 -24.24 13.88
N SER A 184 -0.66 -25.17 13.82
CA SER A 184 -2.08 -24.86 13.55
C SER A 184 -2.73 -24.17 14.77
N SER A 185 -3.67 -23.26 14.53
CA SER A 185 -4.52 -22.72 15.62
C SER A 185 -5.62 -23.69 16.00
N ASN A 186 -6.08 -24.51 15.05
CA ASN A 186 -7.14 -25.49 15.28
C ASN A 186 -6.60 -26.70 16.04
N PRO A 187 -7.14 -27.03 17.24
CA PRO A 187 -6.66 -28.15 18.05
C PRO A 187 -6.86 -29.53 17.40
N ASN A 188 -7.74 -29.64 16.39
CA ASN A 188 -7.93 -30.89 15.64
C ASN A 188 -6.76 -31.19 14.69
N PHE A 189 -5.92 -30.20 14.41
CA PHE A 189 -4.70 -30.34 13.60
C PHE A 189 -3.49 -30.45 14.52
N THR A 190 -3.20 -31.68 14.98
CA THR A 190 -2.11 -31.96 15.90
C THR A 190 -0.78 -32.09 15.18
N GLY A 191 0.29 -31.74 15.88
CA GLY A 191 1.66 -31.82 15.38
C GLY A 191 2.19 -30.49 14.85
N ASP A 192 3.45 -30.24 15.14
CA ASP A 192 4.19 -29.08 14.65
C ASP A 192 4.98 -29.46 13.40
N THR A 193 5.07 -28.53 12.45
CA THR A 193 5.96 -28.67 11.31
C THR A 193 7.20 -27.81 11.58
N VAL A 194 8.38 -28.40 11.45
CA VAL A 194 9.65 -27.68 11.60
C VAL A 194 10.24 -27.41 10.22
N ILE A 195 10.54 -26.15 9.91
CA ILE A 195 11.16 -25.75 8.64
C ILE A 195 12.46 -24.98 8.89
N SER A 196 13.38 -25.05 7.93
CA SER A 196 14.58 -24.21 7.94
C SER A 196 14.25 -22.81 7.39
N LYS A 197 14.78 -21.76 8.03
CA LYS A 197 14.62 -20.37 7.54
C LYS A 197 15.15 -20.19 6.12
N LYS A 198 16.21 -20.92 5.73
CA LYS A 198 16.81 -20.86 4.39
C LYS A 198 15.86 -21.31 3.27
N ASN A 199 14.88 -22.17 3.62
CA ASN A 199 13.90 -22.71 2.66
C ASN A 199 12.64 -21.84 2.55
N ILE A 200 12.58 -20.69 3.24
CA ILE A 200 11.46 -19.75 3.13
C ILE A 200 11.70 -18.84 1.92
N GLU A 201 10.84 -18.95 0.93
CA GLU A 201 10.84 -18.06 -0.23
C GLU A 201 10.19 -16.72 0.10
N SER A 202 9.04 -16.77 0.80
CA SER A 202 8.30 -15.58 1.20
C SER A 202 7.58 -15.80 2.51
N LEU A 203 7.55 -14.78 3.34
CA LEU A 203 6.87 -14.77 4.63
C LEU A 203 6.06 -13.48 4.78
N TYR A 204 4.80 -13.61 5.17
CA TYR A 204 3.93 -12.46 5.39
C TYR A 204 3.25 -12.58 6.75
N ILE A 205 3.31 -11.54 7.57
CA ILE A 205 2.53 -11.47 8.80
C ILE A 205 1.09 -11.08 8.49
N ILE A 206 0.12 -11.70 9.17
CA ILE A 206 -1.29 -11.31 9.07
C ILE A 206 -1.51 -10.11 10.00
N LYS A 207 -1.87 -8.96 9.42
CA LYS A 207 -2.11 -7.70 10.14
C LYS A 207 -3.54 -7.58 10.64
N GLY A 208 -4.48 -8.28 9.99
CA GLY A 208 -5.88 -8.28 10.35
C GLY A 208 -6.72 -9.15 9.44
N LYS A 209 -8.01 -9.23 9.74
CA LYS A 209 -8.97 -9.98 8.94
C LYS A 209 -10.29 -9.24 8.77
N ILE A 210 -11.00 -9.58 7.71
CA ILE A 210 -12.36 -9.12 7.40
C ILE A 210 -13.26 -10.35 7.45
N THR A 211 -14.27 -10.31 8.31
CA THR A 211 -15.29 -11.36 8.44
C THR A 211 -16.58 -10.87 7.80
N ARG A 212 -17.19 -11.68 6.93
CA ARG A 212 -18.50 -11.42 6.38
C ARG A 212 -19.51 -12.27 7.13
N ASN A 213 -20.54 -11.63 7.71
CA ASN A 213 -21.70 -12.35 8.21
C ASN A 213 -22.61 -12.65 7.00
N ILE A 214 -22.82 -13.93 6.71
CA ILE A 214 -23.83 -14.36 5.74
C ILE A 214 -25.12 -14.44 6.53
N ILE A 215 -26.07 -13.57 6.19
CA ILE A 215 -27.44 -13.59 6.73
C ILE A 215 -28.26 -14.54 5.86
#